data_4148ee7371df009842aa1bdd3c2b1540
#
_entry.id   4148ee7371df009842aa1bdd3c2b1540
#
_cell.length_a   1.000
_cell.length_b   1.000
_cell.length_c   1.000
_cell.angle_alpha   90.00
_cell.angle_beta   90.00
_cell.angle_gamma   90.00
#
_symmetry.space_group_name_H-M   'P 1'
#
loop_
_entity.id
_entity.type
_entity.pdbx_description
1 polymer ?
#
loop_
_entity_poly.entity_id
_entity_poly.type
_entity_poly.pdbx_seq_one_letter_code
_entity_poly.pdbx_strand_id
1 'polypeptide(L)'
;MHAAPCGAPGPRPRFELADVAHLCGDELVRAGRLTAEQRKVLRAISRCRTAELGGHLDVCEDCGYERPAYNSCRDRHCPKCQALAQHRWLQRRRERILPVHHFHVVFTLPAELRPLVKANSERLYALLFATGPASLLELAADPARLGGEIGVTAVLHTWRRDLGFHPHLHCVVTGGGLDGRGQWHATRPRFLFPVRVLGKLFRGKLLDALRRLYARGKLVLPGSLGDADAFDELLDRLYHKSWLVYCKPPFGGADAVYAYLGRYTHRIGISNSRLLDVSKRAVVFRTRSPRTATLPPRVFLARFVDHVLPPRFVRIRHYGLLASGNVNGRLAQARRALGPSRVAEPAPAPEAGHDDARDQPDHLRLYRELTGIDLRLCPRCHARAMSPRPLPRAKQPRAPP
;
A
#
# COMPACT_ATOMS: atom_id res chain seq x y z
N MET A 1 -20.41 12.86 8.70
CA MET A 1 -19.01 13.36 8.77
C MET A 1 -18.50 13.46 7.35
N HIS A 2 -18.54 14.66 6.77
CA HIS A 2 -18.10 14.95 5.41
C HIS A 2 -16.61 14.61 5.28
N ALA A 3 -16.26 13.78 4.30
CA ALA A 3 -14.87 13.59 3.91
C ALA A 3 -14.40 14.92 3.32
N ALA A 4 -13.48 15.59 4.00
CA ALA A 4 -12.82 16.76 3.45
C ALA A 4 -12.18 16.38 2.10
N PRO A 5 -12.28 17.22 1.07
CA PRO A 5 -11.55 17.05 -0.18
C PRO A 5 -10.07 16.91 0.15
N CYS A 6 -9.29 16.24 -0.70
CA CYS A 6 -7.83 16.15 -0.57
C CYS A 6 -7.30 17.57 -0.36
N GLY A 7 -7.18 17.97 0.91
CA GLY A 7 -6.90 19.33 1.31
C GLY A 7 -5.52 19.75 0.86
N ALA A 8 -5.33 21.06 0.78
CA ALA A 8 -4.05 21.72 0.59
C ALA A 8 -2.93 20.99 1.32
N PRO A 9 -1.72 20.90 0.76
CA PRO A 9 -0.62 20.20 1.38
C PRO A 9 -0.42 20.76 2.78
N GLY A 10 -0.68 19.92 3.79
CA GLY A 10 -0.41 20.30 5.17
C GLY A 10 1.06 20.69 5.32
N PRO A 11 1.44 21.40 6.38
CA PRO A 11 2.81 21.85 6.60
C PRO A 11 3.76 20.65 6.46
N ARG A 12 4.94 20.92 5.86
CA ARG A 12 5.96 19.88 5.68
C ARG A 12 6.24 19.21 7.03
N PRO A 13 6.26 17.86 7.09
CA PRO A 13 6.60 17.18 8.34
C PRO A 13 7.95 17.67 8.87
N ARG A 14 8.02 17.97 10.15
CA ARG A 14 9.26 18.41 10.81
C ARG A 14 10.35 17.34 10.74
N PHE A 15 9.94 16.06 10.82
CA PHE A 15 10.84 14.92 10.80
C PHE A 15 10.48 13.97 9.66
N GLU A 16 11.51 13.33 9.12
CA GLU A 16 11.39 12.36 8.04
C GLU A 16 11.99 11.01 8.43
N LEU A 17 11.56 9.96 7.76
CA LEU A 17 12.19 8.64 7.92
C LEU A 17 13.67 8.66 7.52
N ALA A 18 14.06 9.56 6.61
CA ALA A 18 15.45 9.80 6.23
C ALA A 18 16.30 10.24 7.44
N ASP A 19 15.76 11.06 8.34
CA ASP A 19 16.49 11.53 9.53
C ASP A 19 16.85 10.34 10.45
N VAL A 20 15.91 9.39 10.62
CA VAL A 20 16.21 8.18 11.39
C VAL A 20 17.23 7.29 10.68
N ALA A 21 17.13 7.21 9.33
CA ALA A 21 18.11 6.43 8.55
C ALA A 21 19.52 7.04 8.62
N HIS A 22 19.65 8.36 8.59
CA HIS A 22 20.95 9.05 8.80
C HIS A 22 21.48 8.86 10.23
N LEU A 23 20.59 8.83 11.22
CA LEU A 23 20.98 8.72 12.63
C LEU A 23 21.58 7.35 12.99
N CYS A 24 21.05 6.25 12.45
CA CYS A 24 21.44 4.90 12.87
C CYS A 24 21.49 3.86 11.72
N GLY A 25 21.33 4.29 10.46
CA GLY A 25 21.29 3.38 9.31
C GLY A 25 22.60 2.63 9.10
N ASP A 26 23.73 3.32 9.19
CA ASP A 26 25.06 2.72 9.02
C ASP A 26 25.38 1.70 10.11
N GLU A 27 24.97 1.99 11.34
CA GLU A 27 25.11 1.04 12.46
C GLU A 27 24.30 -0.24 12.19
N LEU A 28 23.05 -0.07 11.73
CA LEU A 28 22.18 -1.19 11.39
C LEU A 28 22.74 -2.04 10.22
N VAL A 29 23.35 -1.39 9.23
CA VAL A 29 24.02 -2.05 8.10
C VAL A 29 25.24 -2.82 8.56
N ARG A 30 26.10 -2.22 9.40
CA ARG A 30 27.31 -2.87 9.97
C ARG A 30 26.98 -4.08 10.84
N ALA A 31 25.81 -4.10 11.49
CA ALA A 31 25.36 -5.26 12.26
C ALA A 31 25.13 -6.54 11.40
N GLY A 32 25.23 -6.45 10.06
CA GLY A 32 25.28 -7.59 9.14
C GLY A 32 23.99 -8.39 8.94
N ARG A 33 22.88 -7.98 9.57
CA ARG A 33 21.61 -8.73 9.56
C ARG A 33 20.62 -8.30 8.47
N LEU A 34 20.97 -7.31 7.64
CA LEU A 34 20.09 -6.80 6.60
C LEU A 34 20.30 -7.52 5.26
N THR A 35 19.20 -7.81 4.58
CA THR A 35 19.25 -8.30 3.20
C THR A 35 19.75 -7.21 2.24
N ALA A 36 20.17 -7.60 1.04
CA ALA A 36 20.58 -6.65 0.00
C ALA A 36 19.49 -5.63 -0.34
N GLU A 37 18.22 -6.09 -0.41
CA GLU A 37 17.08 -5.22 -0.69
C GLU A 37 16.80 -4.23 0.45
N GLN A 38 16.91 -4.66 1.71
CA GLN A 38 16.77 -3.77 2.86
C GLN A 38 17.83 -2.66 2.86
N ARG A 39 19.12 -3.00 2.60
CA ARG A 39 20.20 -2.02 2.46
C ARG A 39 19.95 -1.04 1.30
N LYS A 40 19.47 -1.54 0.15
CA LYS A 40 19.11 -0.71 -1.00
C LYS A 40 18.00 0.28 -0.66
N VAL A 41 16.94 -0.18 0.03
CA VAL A 41 15.81 0.67 0.44
C VAL A 41 16.27 1.76 1.41
N LEU A 42 17.09 1.43 2.41
CA LEU A 42 17.63 2.44 3.34
C LEU A 42 18.44 3.51 2.61
N ARG A 43 19.36 3.11 1.72
CA ARG A 43 20.12 4.07 0.89
C ARG A 43 19.22 4.93 0.02
N ALA A 44 18.18 4.34 -0.58
CA ALA A 44 17.24 5.08 -1.41
C ALA A 44 16.47 6.14 -0.60
N ILE A 45 16.04 5.81 0.62
CA ILE A 45 15.32 6.73 1.51
C ILE A 45 16.23 7.86 1.97
N SER A 46 17.46 7.56 2.42
CA SER A 46 18.43 8.56 2.88
C SER A 46 18.78 9.58 1.80
N ARG A 47 18.93 9.12 0.55
CA ARG A 47 19.29 9.96 -0.60
C ARG A 47 18.10 10.65 -1.28
N CYS A 48 16.87 10.32 -0.89
CA CYS A 48 15.68 10.79 -1.57
C CYS A 48 15.51 12.31 -1.44
N ARG A 49 15.45 13.00 -2.59
CA ARG A 49 15.36 14.47 -2.69
C ARG A 49 16.54 15.19 -2.03
N THR A 50 17.73 14.64 -2.23
CA THR A 50 19.00 15.29 -1.91
C THR A 50 19.83 15.52 -3.17
N ALA A 51 20.89 16.32 -3.07
CA ALA A 51 21.81 16.58 -4.17
C ALA A 51 22.46 15.31 -4.76
N GLU A 52 22.58 14.25 -3.97
CA GLU A 52 23.13 12.96 -4.41
C GLU A 52 22.35 12.29 -5.55
N LEU A 53 21.05 12.55 -5.67
CA LEU A 53 20.23 12.04 -6.77
C LEU A 53 20.15 13.01 -7.95
N GLY A 54 20.89 14.14 -7.90
CA GLY A 54 20.79 15.20 -8.88
C GLY A 54 19.44 15.91 -8.83
N GLY A 55 19.16 16.74 -9.83
CA GLY A 55 17.95 17.53 -9.90
C GLY A 55 18.04 18.63 -10.93
N HIS A 56 17.28 19.69 -10.71
CA HIS A 56 17.32 20.92 -11.48
C HIS A 56 17.16 22.13 -10.55
N LEU A 57 17.48 23.29 -11.05
CA LEU A 57 17.26 24.57 -10.38
C LEU A 57 16.08 25.24 -11.04
N ASP A 58 15.00 25.46 -10.30
CA ASP A 58 13.91 26.33 -10.76
C ASP A 58 14.35 27.78 -10.57
N VAL A 59 14.43 28.57 -11.65
CA VAL A 59 14.84 29.98 -11.65
C VAL A 59 13.67 30.83 -12.11
N CYS A 60 13.38 31.90 -11.38
CA CYS A 60 12.42 32.91 -11.81
C CYS A 60 13.11 33.90 -12.77
N GLU A 61 12.60 34.01 -13.97
CA GLU A 61 13.18 34.91 -15.01
C GLU A 61 12.94 36.36 -14.70
N ASP A 62 11.91 36.70 -13.91
CA ASP A 62 11.58 38.09 -13.56
C ASP A 62 12.39 38.62 -12.38
N CYS A 63 12.55 37.84 -11.31
CA CYS A 63 13.16 38.34 -10.07
C CYS A 63 14.44 37.61 -9.65
N GLY A 64 14.91 36.64 -10.44
CA GLY A 64 16.11 35.86 -10.15
C GLY A 64 16.01 34.94 -8.94
N TYR A 65 14.80 34.67 -8.40
CA TYR A 65 14.63 33.71 -7.30
C TYR A 65 14.98 32.29 -7.74
N GLU A 66 15.80 31.62 -6.96
CA GLU A 66 16.24 30.25 -7.24
C GLU A 66 15.74 29.25 -6.21
N ARG A 67 15.32 28.07 -6.67
CA ARG A 67 14.88 26.96 -5.82
C ARG A 67 15.39 25.63 -6.35
N PRO A 68 16.23 24.89 -5.60
CA PRO A 68 16.67 23.56 -6.02
C PRO A 68 15.51 22.55 -5.91
N ALA A 69 15.33 21.74 -6.95
CA ALA A 69 14.37 20.66 -7.05
C ALA A 69 15.10 19.32 -7.27
N TYR A 70 15.34 18.60 -6.19
CA TYR A 70 16.08 17.34 -6.23
C TYR A 70 15.22 16.14 -6.64
N ASN A 71 15.82 15.20 -7.37
CA ASN A 71 15.17 13.98 -7.83
C ASN A 71 14.70 13.07 -6.69
N SER A 72 13.58 12.40 -6.90
CA SER A 72 13.06 11.40 -5.98
C SER A 72 13.69 10.03 -6.21
N CYS A 73 13.83 9.21 -5.16
CA CYS A 73 14.40 7.87 -5.26
C CYS A 73 13.47 6.86 -5.96
N ARG A 74 12.19 7.18 -6.15
CA ARG A 74 11.13 6.33 -6.72
C ARG A 74 10.95 4.98 -6.04
N ASP A 75 11.55 4.77 -4.86
CA ASP A 75 11.39 3.53 -4.12
C ASP A 75 9.99 3.43 -3.50
N ARG A 76 9.35 2.26 -3.60
CA ARG A 76 7.99 2.04 -3.09
C ARG A 76 7.87 2.09 -1.56
N HIS A 77 8.96 1.98 -0.83
CA HIS A 77 9.00 2.07 0.63
C HIS A 77 9.26 3.50 1.11
N CYS A 78 9.65 4.41 0.21
CA CYS A 78 9.93 5.78 0.56
C CYS A 78 8.64 6.58 0.80
N PRO A 79 8.44 7.18 1.99
CA PRO A 79 7.21 7.92 2.29
C PRO A 79 7.07 9.22 1.50
N LYS A 80 8.15 9.73 0.87
CA LYS A 80 8.16 10.96 0.06
C LYS A 80 7.71 10.75 -1.39
N CYS A 81 7.89 9.56 -1.96
CA CYS A 81 7.83 9.35 -3.41
C CYS A 81 6.52 8.81 -3.96
N GLN A 82 5.61 8.32 -3.12
CA GLN A 82 4.52 7.46 -3.57
C GLN A 82 3.22 8.19 -3.96
N ALA A 83 3.11 9.49 -3.69
CA ALA A 83 1.84 10.22 -3.90
C ALA A 83 1.37 10.19 -5.36
N LEU A 84 2.27 10.47 -6.32
CA LEU A 84 1.97 10.46 -7.75
C LEU A 84 1.63 9.05 -8.28
N ALA A 85 2.42 8.05 -7.85
CA ALA A 85 2.16 6.65 -8.22
C ALA A 85 0.82 6.17 -7.68
N GLN A 86 0.47 6.56 -6.46
CA GLN A 86 -0.81 6.29 -5.81
C GLN A 86 -1.97 6.93 -6.60
N HIS A 87 -1.84 8.20 -6.96
CA HIS A 87 -2.89 8.91 -7.70
C HIS A 87 -3.16 8.24 -9.06
N ARG A 88 -2.10 8.01 -9.87
CA ARG A 88 -2.22 7.33 -11.18
C ARG A 88 -2.80 5.93 -11.05
N TRP A 89 -2.45 5.21 -9.99
CA TRP A 89 -3.02 3.90 -9.74
C TRP A 89 -4.52 3.99 -9.41
N LEU A 90 -4.92 4.94 -8.57
CA LEU A 90 -6.31 5.16 -8.20
C LEU A 90 -7.16 5.53 -9.42
N GLN A 91 -6.70 6.44 -10.28
CA GLN A 91 -7.42 6.82 -11.50
C GLN A 91 -7.69 5.60 -12.38
N ARG A 92 -6.65 4.79 -12.68
CA ARG A 92 -6.83 3.55 -13.45
C ARG A 92 -7.76 2.53 -12.79
N ARG A 93 -7.96 2.59 -11.48
CA ARG A 93 -8.89 1.69 -10.77
C ARG A 93 -10.31 2.21 -10.73
N ARG A 94 -10.51 3.52 -10.84
CA ARG A 94 -11.83 4.13 -10.95
C ARG A 94 -12.68 3.44 -12.01
N GLU A 95 -12.13 3.20 -13.16
CA GLU A 95 -12.78 2.53 -14.28
C GLU A 95 -13.17 1.07 -13.99
N ARG A 96 -12.59 0.45 -12.97
CA ARG A 96 -12.81 -0.98 -12.65
C ARG A 96 -13.69 -1.23 -11.43
N ILE A 97 -14.08 -0.21 -10.71
CA ILE A 97 -15.00 -0.36 -9.57
C ILE A 97 -16.43 -0.46 -10.08
N LEU A 98 -17.15 -1.43 -9.56
CA LEU A 98 -18.58 -1.58 -9.81
C LEU A 98 -19.37 -0.62 -8.91
N PRO A 99 -20.52 -0.09 -9.37
CA PRO A 99 -21.37 0.82 -8.61
C PRO A 99 -22.22 0.08 -7.57
N VAL A 100 -21.58 -0.71 -6.75
CA VAL A 100 -22.20 -1.49 -5.67
C VAL A 100 -21.51 -1.18 -4.35
N HIS A 101 -22.13 -1.56 -3.23
CA HIS A 101 -21.44 -1.51 -1.96
C HIS A 101 -20.27 -2.51 -1.93
N HIS A 102 -19.26 -2.24 -1.11
CA HIS A 102 -18.08 -3.09 -0.99
C HIS A 102 -17.79 -3.40 0.48
N PHE A 103 -17.44 -4.64 0.75
CA PHE A 103 -17.02 -5.08 2.08
C PHE A 103 -15.52 -4.99 2.24
N HIS A 104 -15.09 -4.76 3.46
CA HIS A 104 -13.69 -4.84 3.85
C HIS A 104 -13.45 -6.08 4.68
N VAL A 105 -12.75 -7.04 4.11
CA VAL A 105 -12.38 -8.30 4.76
C VAL A 105 -10.90 -8.30 5.08
N VAL A 106 -10.51 -8.75 6.28
CA VAL A 106 -9.11 -8.84 6.70
C VAL A 106 -8.79 -10.27 7.11
N PHE A 107 -7.82 -10.89 6.47
CA PHE A 107 -7.26 -12.18 6.84
C PHE A 107 -5.96 -11.97 7.61
N THR A 108 -5.91 -12.45 8.85
CA THR A 108 -4.76 -12.26 9.74
C THR A 108 -4.09 -13.60 10.01
N LEU A 109 -2.76 -13.64 9.87
CA LEU A 109 -1.98 -14.79 10.26
C LEU A 109 -1.77 -14.84 11.79
N PRO A 110 -1.85 -16.01 12.43
CA PRO A 110 -1.48 -16.21 13.82
C PRO A 110 -0.05 -15.74 14.11
N ALA A 111 0.16 -15.31 15.34
CA ALA A 111 1.47 -14.76 15.76
C ALA A 111 2.59 -15.81 15.68
N GLU A 112 2.26 -17.05 15.92
CA GLU A 112 3.14 -18.21 15.91
C GLU A 112 3.79 -18.45 14.54
N LEU A 113 3.11 -18.04 13.47
CA LEU A 113 3.66 -18.11 12.09
C LEU A 113 4.68 -17.00 11.76
N ARG A 114 4.84 -15.97 12.60
CA ARG A 114 5.72 -14.83 12.26
C ARG A 114 7.18 -15.23 12.01
N PRO A 115 7.83 -16.11 12.80
CA PRO A 115 9.19 -16.56 12.52
C PRO A 115 9.28 -17.24 11.16
N LEU A 116 8.34 -18.15 10.85
CA LEU A 116 8.29 -18.85 9.58
C LEU A 116 8.05 -17.90 8.40
N VAL A 117 7.17 -16.88 8.57
CA VAL A 117 6.93 -15.85 7.55
C VAL A 117 8.18 -15.01 7.30
N LYS A 118 8.93 -14.64 8.32
CA LYS A 118 10.19 -13.89 8.17
C LYS A 118 11.24 -14.68 7.40
N ALA A 119 11.38 -15.97 7.68
CA ALA A 119 12.31 -16.88 7.00
C ALA A 119 11.91 -17.16 5.55
N ASN A 120 10.60 -17.08 5.21
CA ASN A 120 10.04 -17.46 3.92
C ASN A 120 9.11 -16.38 3.34
N SER A 121 9.45 -15.13 3.46
CA SER A 121 8.52 -14.01 3.23
C SER A 121 7.83 -14.06 1.85
N GLU A 122 8.58 -14.31 0.77
CA GLU A 122 8.02 -14.35 -0.58
C GLU A 122 6.97 -15.47 -0.72
N ARG A 123 7.31 -16.68 -0.26
CA ARG A 123 6.41 -17.84 -0.35
C ARG A 123 5.17 -17.69 0.52
N LEU A 124 5.36 -17.28 1.78
CA LEU A 124 4.24 -17.15 2.71
C LEU A 124 3.32 -15.98 2.36
N TYR A 125 3.84 -14.88 1.83
CA TYR A 125 3.00 -13.81 1.29
C TYR A 125 2.23 -14.27 0.03
N ALA A 126 2.87 -15.03 -0.86
CA ALA A 126 2.19 -15.61 -2.02
C ALA A 126 1.08 -16.59 -1.58
N LEU A 127 1.34 -17.39 -0.55
CA LEU A 127 0.37 -18.31 0.02
C LEU A 127 -0.83 -17.59 0.64
N LEU A 128 -0.60 -16.50 1.37
CA LEU A 128 -1.65 -15.66 1.93
C LEU A 128 -2.55 -15.09 0.82
N PHE A 129 -1.94 -14.61 -0.29
CA PHE A 129 -2.67 -14.15 -1.46
C PHE A 129 -3.42 -15.25 -2.21
N ALA A 130 -2.93 -16.49 -2.19
CA ALA A 130 -3.62 -17.61 -2.81
C ALA A 130 -4.83 -18.06 -1.97
N THR A 131 -4.67 -18.19 -0.66
CA THR A 131 -5.67 -18.81 0.21
C THR A 131 -6.79 -17.89 0.67
N GLY A 132 -6.47 -16.61 1.00
CA GLY A 132 -7.47 -15.64 1.44
C GLY A 132 -8.55 -15.37 0.39
N PRO A 133 -8.19 -14.87 -0.81
CA PRO A 133 -9.15 -14.65 -1.89
C PRO A 133 -9.85 -15.92 -2.35
N ALA A 134 -9.14 -17.06 -2.43
CA ALA A 134 -9.77 -18.34 -2.80
C ALA A 134 -10.89 -18.74 -1.84
N SER A 135 -10.73 -18.47 -0.53
CA SER A 135 -11.77 -18.72 0.46
C SER A 135 -13.02 -17.84 0.23
N LEU A 136 -12.84 -16.59 -0.21
CA LEU A 136 -13.94 -15.70 -0.56
C LEU A 136 -14.66 -16.16 -1.83
N LEU A 137 -13.90 -16.50 -2.86
CA LEU A 137 -14.44 -16.92 -4.16
C LEU A 137 -15.21 -18.23 -4.03
N GLU A 138 -14.72 -19.19 -3.24
CA GLU A 138 -15.39 -20.47 -3.00
C GLU A 138 -16.74 -20.29 -2.30
N LEU A 139 -16.79 -19.46 -1.22
CA LEU A 139 -18.05 -19.17 -0.55
C LEU A 139 -19.00 -18.35 -1.45
N ALA A 140 -18.49 -17.54 -2.34
CA ALA A 140 -19.33 -16.78 -3.27
C ALA A 140 -19.91 -17.67 -4.39
N ALA A 141 -19.16 -18.66 -4.85
CA ALA A 141 -19.63 -19.58 -5.88
C ALA A 141 -20.70 -20.57 -5.37
N ASP A 142 -20.79 -20.80 -4.05
CA ASP A 142 -21.78 -21.67 -3.42
C ASP A 142 -23.21 -21.12 -3.66
N PRO A 143 -24.10 -21.83 -4.40
CA PRO A 143 -25.46 -21.40 -4.67
C PRO A 143 -26.32 -21.21 -3.41
N ALA A 144 -26.01 -21.94 -2.33
CA ALA A 144 -26.69 -21.78 -1.04
C ALA A 144 -26.33 -20.45 -0.34
N ARG A 145 -25.35 -19.70 -0.86
CA ARG A 145 -24.87 -18.42 -0.29
C ARG A 145 -25.10 -17.23 -1.22
N LEU A 146 -24.37 -17.20 -2.33
CA LEU A 146 -24.47 -16.10 -3.31
C LEU A 146 -24.68 -16.63 -4.72
N GLY A 147 -24.05 -17.74 -5.10
CA GLY A 147 -24.17 -18.37 -6.41
C GLY A 147 -23.55 -17.51 -7.53
N GLY A 148 -22.56 -16.66 -7.23
CA GLY A 148 -21.98 -15.78 -8.22
C GLY A 148 -20.50 -15.46 -8.00
N GLU A 149 -19.82 -15.10 -9.08
CA GLU A 149 -18.42 -14.66 -9.07
C GLU A 149 -18.32 -13.22 -8.55
N ILE A 150 -17.64 -13.05 -7.43
CA ILE A 150 -17.37 -11.71 -6.83
C ILE A 150 -16.07 -11.12 -7.36
N GLY A 151 -15.91 -9.81 -7.20
CA GLY A 151 -14.64 -9.11 -7.42
C GLY A 151 -13.89 -8.88 -6.12
N VAL A 152 -12.58 -9.19 -6.09
CA VAL A 152 -11.73 -8.99 -4.92
C VAL A 152 -10.48 -8.21 -5.29
N THR A 153 -10.21 -7.11 -4.57
CA THR A 153 -8.91 -6.44 -4.57
C THR A 153 -8.21 -6.70 -3.25
N ALA A 154 -7.10 -7.41 -3.26
CA ALA A 154 -6.33 -7.79 -2.10
C ALA A 154 -5.03 -6.99 -1.97
N VAL A 155 -4.73 -6.49 -0.77
CA VAL A 155 -3.56 -5.67 -0.45
C VAL A 155 -2.83 -6.25 0.75
N LEU A 156 -1.56 -6.60 0.58
CA LEU A 156 -0.73 -7.09 1.67
C LEU A 156 -0.27 -5.96 2.58
N HIS A 157 -0.47 -6.13 3.88
CA HIS A 157 0.18 -5.35 4.93
C HIS A 157 1.00 -6.29 5.82
N THR A 158 2.16 -5.81 6.25
CA THR A 158 3.07 -6.58 7.11
C THR A 158 3.26 -5.95 8.48
N TRP A 159 2.62 -4.80 8.75
CA TRP A 159 2.83 -3.97 9.95
C TRP A 159 1.56 -3.70 10.75
N ARG A 160 1.72 -3.53 12.03
CA ARG A 160 0.77 -2.86 12.91
C ARG A 160 1.07 -1.36 12.98
N ARG A 161 0.22 -0.61 13.67
CA ARG A 161 0.41 0.85 13.83
C ARG A 161 1.66 1.23 14.63
N ASP A 162 2.17 0.34 15.45
CA ASP A 162 3.41 0.44 16.23
C ASP A 162 4.64 -0.10 15.49
N LEU A 163 4.56 -0.34 14.20
CA LEU A 163 5.55 -0.99 13.34
C LEU A 163 5.89 -2.43 13.73
N GLY A 164 5.11 -3.07 14.59
CA GLY A 164 5.29 -4.50 14.86
C GLY A 164 4.97 -5.36 13.63
N PHE A 165 5.78 -6.39 13.38
CA PHE A 165 5.58 -7.30 12.26
C PHE A 165 4.28 -8.11 12.42
N HIS A 166 3.37 -7.96 11.47
CA HIS A 166 2.04 -8.54 11.51
C HIS A 166 1.46 -8.71 10.11
N PRO A 167 1.84 -9.76 9.39
CA PRO A 167 1.35 -10.01 8.04
C PRO A 167 -0.15 -10.28 8.03
N HIS A 168 -0.87 -9.52 7.21
CA HIS A 168 -2.30 -9.66 7.00
C HIS A 168 -2.72 -9.12 5.64
N LEU A 169 -3.83 -9.63 5.13
CA LEU A 169 -4.35 -9.28 3.82
C LEU A 169 -5.64 -8.48 3.98
N HIS A 170 -5.66 -7.27 3.46
CA HIS A 170 -6.87 -6.47 3.31
C HIS A 170 -7.51 -6.78 1.98
N CYS A 171 -8.75 -7.20 1.99
CA CYS A 171 -9.54 -7.46 0.79
C CYS A 171 -10.71 -6.48 0.70
N VAL A 172 -10.85 -5.79 -0.42
CA VAL A 172 -12.06 -5.07 -0.79
C VAL A 172 -12.84 -5.98 -1.72
N VAL A 173 -14.08 -6.29 -1.33
CA VAL A 173 -14.91 -7.31 -1.95
C VAL A 173 -16.21 -6.68 -2.44
N THR A 174 -16.64 -6.97 -3.66
CA THR A 174 -17.91 -6.47 -4.19
C THR A 174 -19.10 -7.01 -3.38
N GLY A 175 -20.09 -6.19 -3.13
CA GLY A 175 -21.34 -6.55 -2.44
C GLY A 175 -22.33 -7.28 -3.33
N GLY A 176 -21.83 -8.22 -4.11
CA GLY A 176 -22.58 -9.08 -5.01
C GLY A 176 -21.65 -9.76 -5.99
N GLY A 177 -22.21 -10.67 -6.79
CA GLY A 177 -21.49 -11.48 -7.77
C GLY A 177 -22.33 -11.72 -9.04
N LEU A 178 -21.62 -12.05 -10.11
CA LEU A 178 -22.21 -12.39 -11.42
C LEU A 178 -22.29 -13.89 -11.56
N ASP A 179 -23.47 -14.44 -11.82
CA ASP A 179 -23.65 -15.87 -12.04
C ASP A 179 -23.19 -16.34 -13.44
N GLY A 180 -23.33 -17.63 -13.72
CA GLY A 180 -23.01 -18.21 -15.02
C GLY A 180 -23.93 -17.75 -16.16
N ARG A 181 -25.12 -17.26 -15.85
CA ARG A 181 -26.12 -16.71 -16.80
C ARG A 181 -25.95 -15.21 -17.05
N GLY A 182 -25.03 -14.56 -16.35
CA GLY A 182 -24.79 -13.13 -16.47
C GLY A 182 -25.74 -12.25 -15.65
N GLN A 183 -26.42 -12.83 -14.66
CA GLN A 183 -27.29 -12.11 -13.73
C GLN A 183 -26.50 -11.70 -12.50
N TRP A 184 -26.78 -10.49 -11.99
CA TRP A 184 -26.16 -9.96 -10.78
C TRP A 184 -26.94 -10.36 -9.54
N HIS A 185 -26.29 -11.05 -8.62
CA HIS A 185 -26.81 -11.39 -7.31
C HIS A 185 -26.21 -10.47 -6.26
N ALA A 186 -27.04 -9.59 -5.67
CA ALA A 186 -26.60 -8.70 -4.61
C ALA A 186 -26.52 -9.42 -3.25
N THR A 187 -25.50 -9.11 -2.45
CA THR A 187 -25.47 -9.53 -1.04
C THR A 187 -26.46 -8.74 -0.21
N ARG A 188 -26.79 -9.25 0.97
CA ARG A 188 -27.53 -8.45 1.97
C ARG A 188 -26.69 -7.20 2.34
N PRO A 189 -27.32 -6.03 2.60
CA PRO A 189 -26.61 -4.75 2.74
C PRO A 189 -25.49 -4.73 3.79
N ARG A 190 -25.57 -5.53 4.84
CA ARG A 190 -24.58 -5.52 5.95
C ARG A 190 -23.94 -6.89 6.21
N PHE A 191 -24.18 -7.84 5.33
CA PHE A 191 -23.73 -9.22 5.51
C PHE A 191 -23.14 -9.77 4.20
N LEU A 192 -21.87 -10.18 4.24
CA LEU A 192 -21.21 -10.87 3.13
C LEU A 192 -21.23 -12.39 3.33
N PHE A 193 -20.48 -12.87 4.31
CA PHE A 193 -20.41 -14.30 4.67
C PHE A 193 -20.20 -14.46 6.19
N PRO A 194 -20.56 -15.64 6.77
CA PRO A 194 -20.26 -15.93 8.17
C PRO A 194 -18.74 -15.98 8.40
N VAL A 195 -18.21 -15.03 9.16
CA VAL A 195 -16.75 -14.89 9.39
C VAL A 195 -16.10 -16.15 10.01
N ARG A 196 -16.86 -16.90 10.83
CA ARG A 196 -16.38 -18.16 11.42
C ARG A 196 -16.16 -19.25 10.33
N VAL A 197 -17.06 -19.35 9.35
CA VAL A 197 -16.94 -20.29 8.22
C VAL A 197 -15.76 -19.87 7.35
N LEU A 198 -15.69 -18.58 7.01
CA LEU A 198 -14.57 -18.04 6.22
C LEU A 198 -13.22 -18.27 6.92
N GLY A 199 -13.16 -18.09 8.25
CA GLY A 199 -11.96 -18.35 9.05
C GLY A 199 -11.54 -19.82 9.05
N LYS A 200 -12.48 -20.75 9.17
CA LYS A 200 -12.20 -22.19 9.08
C LYS A 200 -11.67 -22.58 7.70
N LEU A 201 -12.32 -22.10 6.65
CA LEU A 201 -11.92 -22.38 5.26
C LEU A 201 -10.52 -21.81 4.94
N PHE A 202 -10.27 -20.56 5.31
CA PHE A 202 -8.95 -19.93 5.16
C PHE A 202 -7.87 -20.69 5.91
N ARG A 203 -8.11 -21.07 7.17
CA ARG A 203 -7.19 -21.86 7.99
C ARG A 203 -6.86 -23.18 7.31
N GLY A 204 -7.88 -23.96 6.91
CA GLY A 204 -7.69 -25.26 6.26
C GLY A 204 -6.84 -25.15 5.00
N LYS A 205 -7.19 -24.24 4.11
CA LYS A 205 -6.42 -23.99 2.86
C LYS A 205 -4.97 -23.61 3.13
N LEU A 206 -4.73 -22.73 4.11
CA LEU A 206 -3.37 -22.26 4.39
C LEU A 206 -2.52 -23.33 5.06
N LEU A 207 -3.05 -24.08 6.03
CA LEU A 207 -2.32 -25.15 6.70
C LEU A 207 -2.00 -26.30 5.74
N ASP A 208 -2.97 -26.70 4.90
CA ASP A 208 -2.76 -27.71 3.86
C ASP A 208 -1.66 -27.29 2.87
N ALA A 209 -1.67 -26.02 2.43
CA ALA A 209 -0.62 -25.51 1.56
C ALA A 209 0.75 -25.39 2.25
N LEU A 210 0.78 -25.10 3.56
CA LEU A 210 2.03 -25.16 4.35
C LEU A 210 2.60 -26.57 4.43
N ARG A 211 1.75 -27.58 4.70
CA ARG A 211 2.17 -29.00 4.67
C ARG A 211 2.77 -29.38 3.32
N ARG A 212 2.11 -29.00 2.23
CA ARG A 212 2.64 -29.26 0.87
C ARG A 212 3.97 -28.56 0.59
N LEU A 213 4.18 -27.32 1.06
CA LEU A 213 5.45 -26.64 0.91
C LEU A 213 6.56 -27.32 1.73
N TYR A 214 6.23 -27.75 2.95
CA TYR A 214 7.16 -28.48 3.80
C TYR A 214 7.58 -29.82 3.18
N ALA A 215 6.62 -30.64 2.79
CA ALA A 215 6.86 -31.93 2.15
C ALA A 215 7.71 -31.84 0.87
N ARG A 216 7.67 -30.71 0.18
CA ARG A 216 8.49 -30.44 -1.01
C ARG A 216 9.87 -29.81 -0.69
N GLY A 217 10.25 -29.69 0.57
CA GLY A 217 11.50 -29.04 0.98
C GLY A 217 11.58 -27.55 0.57
N LYS A 218 10.43 -26.85 0.45
CA LYS A 218 10.38 -25.45 0.00
C LYS A 218 10.30 -24.43 1.14
N LEU A 219 10.39 -24.88 2.39
CA LEU A 219 10.41 -24.01 3.56
C LEU A 219 11.78 -24.01 4.24
N VAL A 220 12.25 -22.84 4.59
CA VAL A 220 13.35 -22.65 5.53
C VAL A 220 12.74 -22.61 6.92
N LEU A 221 13.02 -23.61 7.75
CA LEU A 221 12.53 -23.66 9.11
C LEU A 221 13.44 -22.79 10.00
N PRO A 222 12.89 -21.85 10.81
CA PRO A 222 13.66 -21.16 11.85
C PRO A 222 14.06 -22.17 12.94
N GLY A 223 15.16 -21.90 13.67
CA GLY A 223 15.75 -22.87 14.61
C GLY A 223 14.79 -23.46 15.65
N SER A 224 13.75 -22.73 16.05
CA SER A 224 12.67 -23.21 16.93
C SER A 224 11.69 -24.22 16.27
N LEU A 225 11.82 -24.45 14.97
CA LEU A 225 11.01 -25.36 14.16
C LEU A 225 11.91 -26.28 13.33
N GLY A 226 13.14 -26.54 13.81
CA GLY A 226 14.19 -27.19 13.02
C GLY A 226 13.98 -28.69 12.77
N ASP A 227 13.07 -29.34 13.51
CA ASP A 227 12.70 -30.73 13.32
C ASP A 227 11.26 -30.89 12.80
N ALA A 228 10.95 -32.06 12.29
CA ALA A 228 9.64 -32.42 11.72
C ALA A 228 8.54 -32.36 12.77
N ASP A 229 8.82 -32.89 13.96
CA ASP A 229 7.85 -33.01 15.04
C ASP A 229 7.43 -31.63 15.54
N ALA A 230 8.37 -30.69 15.74
CA ALA A 230 8.07 -29.30 16.12
C ALA A 230 7.24 -28.56 15.06
N PHE A 231 7.45 -28.86 13.77
CA PHE A 231 6.65 -28.27 12.70
C PHE A 231 5.22 -28.84 12.69
N ASP A 232 5.06 -30.14 12.84
CA ASP A 232 3.74 -30.80 12.86
C ASP A 232 2.95 -30.39 14.11
N GLU A 233 3.57 -30.32 15.29
CA GLU A 233 2.96 -29.75 16.50
C GLU A 233 2.50 -28.31 16.30
N LEU A 234 3.29 -27.48 15.61
CA LEU A 234 2.88 -26.10 15.28
C LEU A 234 1.61 -26.13 14.44
N LEU A 235 1.55 -26.95 13.38
CA LEU A 235 0.40 -27.03 12.50
C LEU A 235 -0.84 -27.55 13.24
N ASP A 236 -0.69 -28.51 14.14
CA ASP A 236 -1.78 -29.04 14.95
C ASP A 236 -2.33 -27.98 15.92
N ARG A 237 -1.48 -27.29 16.68
CA ARG A 237 -1.89 -26.16 17.53
C ARG A 237 -2.63 -25.07 16.72
N LEU A 238 -2.15 -24.77 15.50
CA LEU A 238 -2.79 -23.79 14.63
C LEU A 238 -4.12 -24.28 14.07
N TYR A 239 -4.29 -25.59 13.87
CA TYR A 239 -5.54 -26.18 13.42
C TYR A 239 -6.62 -26.09 14.50
N HIS A 240 -6.30 -26.27 15.76
CA HIS A 240 -7.25 -26.16 16.87
C HIS A 240 -7.53 -24.71 17.27
N LYS A 241 -6.70 -23.75 16.86
CA LYS A 241 -6.89 -22.34 17.15
C LYS A 241 -7.93 -21.70 16.24
N SER A 242 -8.72 -20.76 16.80
CA SER A 242 -9.57 -19.88 15.97
C SER A 242 -8.75 -18.82 15.27
N TRP A 243 -8.87 -18.73 13.94
CA TRP A 243 -8.19 -17.72 13.15
C TRP A 243 -9.08 -16.49 12.97
N LEU A 244 -8.49 -15.32 13.18
CA LEU A 244 -9.21 -14.07 13.10
C LEU A 244 -9.36 -13.66 11.63
N VAL A 245 -10.60 -13.75 11.14
CA VAL A 245 -11.05 -13.07 9.94
C VAL A 245 -12.03 -11.99 10.36
N TYR A 246 -11.85 -10.80 9.83
CA TYR A 246 -12.68 -9.66 10.15
C TYR A 246 -13.37 -9.15 8.90
N CYS A 247 -14.68 -8.97 8.98
CA CYS A 247 -15.49 -8.39 7.90
C CYS A 247 -16.19 -7.14 8.44
N LYS A 248 -15.85 -5.98 7.91
CA LYS A 248 -16.54 -4.72 8.21
C LYS A 248 -17.75 -4.53 7.35
N PRO A 249 -18.80 -3.84 7.90
CA PRO A 249 -19.90 -3.34 7.10
C PRO A 249 -19.41 -2.61 5.85
N PRO A 250 -20.24 -2.56 4.81
CA PRO A 250 -19.84 -1.98 3.53
C PRO A 250 -19.46 -0.51 3.65
N PHE A 251 -18.53 -0.10 2.80
CA PHE A 251 -18.23 1.31 2.56
C PHE A 251 -19.41 2.00 1.87
N GLY A 252 -19.60 3.26 2.16
CA GLY A 252 -20.60 4.10 1.48
C GLY A 252 -20.21 4.45 0.05
N GLY A 253 -20.39 3.50 -0.89
CA GLY A 253 -20.17 3.75 -2.32
C GLY A 253 -18.72 3.69 -2.81
N ALA A 254 -18.54 3.95 -4.11
CA ALA A 254 -17.25 3.84 -4.80
C ALA A 254 -16.18 4.79 -4.25
N ASP A 255 -16.52 6.02 -3.93
CA ASP A 255 -15.58 7.04 -3.42
C ASP A 255 -14.99 6.66 -2.06
N ALA A 256 -15.77 6.04 -1.18
CA ALA A 256 -15.28 5.54 0.10
C ALA A 256 -14.28 4.38 -0.10
N VAL A 257 -14.50 3.51 -1.08
CA VAL A 257 -13.54 2.45 -1.47
C VAL A 257 -12.25 3.07 -1.98
N TYR A 258 -12.34 4.13 -2.81
CA TYR A 258 -11.15 4.84 -3.28
C TYR A 258 -10.36 5.49 -2.17
N ALA A 259 -11.04 6.24 -1.31
CA ALA A 259 -10.41 6.89 -0.17
C ALA A 259 -9.72 5.87 0.76
N TYR A 260 -10.32 4.69 0.90
CA TYR A 260 -9.73 3.59 1.64
C TYR A 260 -8.50 3.00 0.93
N LEU A 261 -8.65 2.61 -0.33
CA LEU A 261 -7.54 2.05 -1.12
C LEU A 261 -6.37 3.04 -1.20
N GLY A 262 -6.63 4.31 -1.43
CA GLY A 262 -5.61 5.35 -1.49
C GLY A 262 -4.77 5.44 -0.22
N ARG A 263 -5.39 5.35 0.95
CA ARG A 263 -4.67 5.43 2.23
C ARG A 263 -3.75 4.24 2.50
N TYR A 264 -4.06 3.06 1.95
CA TYR A 264 -3.39 1.81 2.32
C TYR A 264 -2.54 1.18 1.21
N THR A 265 -2.76 1.56 -0.06
CA THR A 265 -2.12 0.87 -1.19
C THR A 265 -0.68 1.32 -1.48
N HIS A 266 -0.30 2.55 -1.15
CA HIS A 266 1.01 3.11 -1.50
C HIS A 266 1.86 3.53 -0.29
N ARG A 267 1.43 3.20 0.93
CA ARG A 267 2.23 3.41 2.14
C ARG A 267 2.72 2.08 2.66
N ILE A 268 3.99 2.04 3.05
CA ILE A 268 4.60 0.89 3.71
C ILE A 268 5.13 1.36 5.06
N GLY A 269 4.67 0.72 6.14
CA GLY A 269 5.10 1.01 7.50
C GLY A 269 4.57 2.33 8.05
N ILE A 270 5.20 3.45 7.70
CA ILE A 270 4.91 4.76 8.31
C ILE A 270 4.93 5.89 7.28
N SER A 271 4.16 6.96 7.53
CA SER A 271 4.30 8.26 6.84
C SER A 271 5.11 9.22 7.70
N ASN A 272 5.86 10.14 7.08
CA ASN A 272 6.61 11.17 7.80
C ASN A 272 5.74 12.01 8.74
N SER A 273 4.49 12.30 8.37
CA SER A 273 3.52 13.04 9.19
C SER A 273 3.17 12.36 10.53
N ARG A 274 3.55 11.09 10.71
CA ARG A 274 3.37 10.38 11.98
C ARG A 274 4.58 10.54 12.91
N LEU A 275 5.74 10.97 12.43
CA LEU A 275 6.92 11.24 13.24
C LEU A 275 6.71 12.56 14.01
N LEU A 276 6.81 12.52 15.31
CA LEU A 276 6.60 13.64 16.21
C LEU A 276 7.92 14.17 16.74
N ASP A 277 8.86 13.27 17.04
CA ASP A 277 10.22 13.59 17.44
C ASP A 277 11.21 12.54 16.95
N VAL A 278 12.43 12.99 16.59
CA VAL A 278 13.55 12.13 16.20
C VAL A 278 14.81 12.68 16.86
N SER A 279 15.36 11.92 17.78
CA SER A 279 16.56 12.25 18.52
C SER A 279 17.51 11.05 18.62
N LYS A 280 18.75 11.25 19.09
CA LYS A 280 19.68 10.14 19.35
C LYS A 280 19.17 9.15 20.41
N ARG A 281 18.25 9.57 21.27
CA ARG A 281 17.71 8.73 22.36
C ARG A 281 16.43 8.01 21.93
N ALA A 282 15.55 8.66 21.17
CA ALA A 282 14.22 8.12 20.88
C ALA A 282 13.65 8.65 19.57
N VAL A 283 12.79 7.84 18.96
CA VAL A 283 11.85 8.20 17.91
C VAL A 283 10.45 8.10 18.48
N VAL A 284 9.74 9.24 18.53
CA VAL A 284 8.36 9.33 18.99
C VAL A 284 7.45 9.45 17.77
N PHE A 285 6.45 8.61 17.69
CA PHE A 285 5.53 8.61 16.54
C PHE A 285 4.09 8.28 16.92
N ARG A 286 3.16 8.84 16.15
CA ARG A 286 1.73 8.65 16.34
C ARG A 286 1.29 7.24 15.92
N THR A 287 0.57 6.52 16.79
CA THR A 287 -0.02 5.22 16.49
C THR A 287 -1.51 5.34 16.16
N ARG A 288 -2.35 5.56 17.17
CA ARG A 288 -3.77 5.85 17.04
C ARG A 288 -4.06 7.09 17.88
N SER A 289 -4.64 8.12 17.24
CA SER A 289 -4.93 9.36 17.98
C SER A 289 -5.79 9.06 19.22
N PRO A 290 -5.42 9.57 20.41
CA PRO A 290 -4.25 10.39 20.73
C PRO A 290 -2.96 9.59 21.07
N ARG A 291 -2.93 8.27 20.91
CA ARG A 291 -1.82 7.40 21.35
C ARG A 291 -0.56 7.54 20.48
N THR A 292 0.58 7.54 21.15
CA THR A 292 1.92 7.53 20.56
C THR A 292 2.67 6.26 20.94
N ALA A 293 3.81 6.02 20.27
CA ALA A 293 4.81 5.03 20.64
C ALA A 293 6.18 5.69 20.62
N THR A 294 7.04 5.26 21.53
CA THR A 294 8.42 5.70 21.65
C THR A 294 9.33 4.50 21.52
N LEU A 295 10.31 4.56 20.63
CA LEU A 295 11.27 3.49 20.39
C LEU A 295 12.68 4.07 20.30
N PRO A 296 13.74 3.35 20.74
CA PRO A 296 15.11 3.67 20.37
C PRO A 296 15.24 3.71 18.83
N PRO A 297 16.03 4.64 18.25
CA PRO A 297 16.12 4.83 16.80
C PRO A 297 16.45 3.53 16.04
N ARG A 298 17.41 2.76 16.55
CA ARG A 298 17.80 1.47 15.98
C ARG A 298 16.65 0.45 15.96
N VAL A 299 15.87 0.38 17.06
CA VAL A 299 14.71 -0.52 17.15
C VAL A 299 13.60 -0.08 16.19
N PHE A 300 13.36 1.23 16.08
CA PHE A 300 12.41 1.79 15.13
C PHE A 300 12.80 1.44 13.69
N LEU A 301 14.07 1.69 13.31
CA LEU A 301 14.56 1.43 11.95
C LEU A 301 14.59 -0.07 11.65
N ALA A 302 14.97 -0.93 12.59
CA ALA A 302 14.91 -2.38 12.45
C ALA A 302 13.47 -2.88 12.20
N ARG A 303 12.49 -2.35 12.97
CA ARG A 303 11.07 -2.66 12.71
C ARG A 303 10.62 -2.17 11.34
N PHE A 304 11.06 -0.99 10.90
CA PHE A 304 10.71 -0.49 9.57
C PHE A 304 11.25 -1.41 8.46
N VAL A 305 12.50 -1.83 8.51
CA VAL A 305 13.09 -2.69 7.47
C VAL A 305 12.51 -4.10 7.43
N ASP A 306 11.91 -4.59 8.52
CA ASP A 306 11.13 -5.83 8.52
C ASP A 306 9.94 -5.79 7.54
N HIS A 307 9.52 -4.60 7.12
CA HIS A 307 8.41 -4.41 6.16
C HIS A 307 8.87 -4.24 4.72
N VAL A 308 10.17 -4.26 4.48
CA VAL A 308 10.71 -4.27 3.12
C VAL A 308 10.32 -5.58 2.44
N LEU A 309 9.60 -5.45 1.34
CA LEU A 309 9.08 -6.60 0.60
C LEU A 309 10.16 -7.20 -0.31
N PRO A 310 10.07 -8.49 -0.63
CA PRO A 310 10.95 -9.12 -1.60
C PRO A 310 11.00 -8.35 -2.93
N PRO A 311 12.13 -8.41 -3.66
CA PRO A 311 12.26 -7.77 -4.97
C PRO A 311 11.12 -8.19 -5.91
N ARG A 312 10.57 -7.23 -6.66
CA ARG A 312 9.47 -7.45 -7.62
C ARG A 312 8.18 -8.01 -7.05
N PHE A 313 8.06 -8.17 -5.73
CA PHE A 313 6.84 -8.72 -5.13
C PHE A 313 5.63 -7.79 -5.36
N VAL A 314 4.58 -8.31 -5.99
CA VAL A 314 3.34 -7.59 -6.28
C VAL A 314 2.46 -7.59 -5.04
N ARG A 315 2.31 -6.41 -4.42
CA ARG A 315 1.60 -6.22 -3.15
C ARG A 315 0.10 -6.06 -3.27
N ILE A 316 -0.40 -5.74 -4.46
CA ILE A 316 -1.83 -5.54 -4.74
C ILE A 316 -2.20 -6.51 -5.84
N ARG A 317 -3.19 -7.39 -5.58
CA ARG A 317 -3.65 -8.37 -6.55
C ARG A 317 -5.17 -8.33 -6.67
N HIS A 318 -5.67 -8.71 -7.84
CA HIS A 318 -7.08 -8.69 -8.16
C HIS A 318 -7.55 -10.09 -8.54
N TYR A 319 -8.76 -10.45 -8.11
CA TYR A 319 -9.32 -11.79 -8.29
C TYR A 319 -10.79 -11.72 -8.72
N GLY A 320 -11.30 -12.82 -9.25
CA GLY A 320 -12.66 -12.94 -9.75
C GLY A 320 -12.95 -11.86 -10.81
N LEU A 321 -14.09 -11.19 -10.73
CA LEU A 321 -14.50 -10.16 -11.70
C LEU A 321 -13.45 -9.06 -11.91
N LEU A 322 -12.61 -8.77 -10.90
CA LEU A 322 -11.58 -7.73 -10.97
C LEU A 322 -10.22 -8.23 -11.48
N ALA A 323 -10.07 -9.53 -11.76
CA ALA A 323 -8.85 -10.08 -12.36
C ALA A 323 -8.58 -9.43 -13.73
N SER A 324 -7.30 -9.29 -14.09
CA SER A 324 -6.91 -8.58 -15.31
C SER A 324 -7.53 -9.18 -16.58
N GLY A 325 -7.64 -10.53 -16.65
CA GLY A 325 -8.26 -11.23 -17.76
C GLY A 325 -9.77 -11.03 -17.89
N ASN A 326 -10.45 -10.61 -16.80
CA ASN A 326 -11.90 -10.48 -16.76
C ASN A 326 -12.40 -9.05 -17.06
N VAL A 327 -11.50 -8.07 -17.24
CA VAL A 327 -11.86 -6.65 -17.36
C VAL A 327 -12.78 -6.37 -18.56
N ASN A 328 -12.44 -6.92 -19.73
CA ASN A 328 -13.22 -6.72 -20.96
C ASN A 328 -14.36 -7.74 -21.15
N GLY A 329 -14.38 -8.81 -20.37
CA GLY A 329 -15.40 -9.86 -20.39
C GLY A 329 -16.36 -9.77 -19.21
N ARG A 330 -16.08 -10.55 -18.16
CA ARG A 330 -16.97 -10.72 -16.99
C ARG A 330 -17.25 -9.42 -16.24
N LEU A 331 -16.27 -8.52 -16.08
CA LEU A 331 -16.47 -7.22 -15.41
C LEU A 331 -17.38 -6.32 -16.26
N ALA A 332 -17.19 -6.30 -17.58
CA ALA A 332 -18.06 -5.55 -18.47
C ALA A 332 -19.48 -6.10 -18.47
N GLN A 333 -19.64 -7.44 -18.41
CA GLN A 333 -20.96 -8.09 -18.27
C GLN A 333 -21.63 -7.71 -16.93
N ALA A 334 -20.89 -7.74 -15.82
CA ALA A 334 -21.40 -7.31 -14.52
C ALA A 334 -21.90 -5.86 -14.53
N ARG A 335 -21.20 -4.95 -15.22
CA ARG A 335 -21.64 -3.57 -15.38
C ARG A 335 -22.96 -3.46 -16.16
N ARG A 336 -23.09 -4.21 -17.24
CA ARG A 336 -24.36 -4.25 -18.01
C ARG A 336 -25.52 -4.78 -17.18
N ALA A 337 -25.29 -5.84 -16.41
CA ALA A 337 -26.30 -6.43 -15.52
C ALA A 337 -26.75 -5.48 -14.40
N LEU A 338 -25.87 -4.58 -13.95
CA LEU A 338 -26.18 -3.56 -12.94
C LEU A 338 -26.92 -2.35 -13.52
N GLY A 339 -26.95 -2.20 -14.84
CA GLY A 339 -27.55 -1.06 -15.53
C GLY A 339 -26.76 0.25 -15.37
N PRO A 340 -27.25 1.35 -15.94
CA PRO A 340 -26.65 2.66 -15.80
C PRO A 340 -26.68 3.09 -14.33
N SER A 341 -25.50 3.39 -13.79
CA SER A 341 -25.36 3.82 -12.39
C SER A 341 -26.12 5.14 -12.17
N ARG A 342 -27.01 5.19 -11.16
CA ARG A 342 -27.50 6.43 -10.57
C ARG A 342 -26.45 7.12 -9.67
N VAL A 343 -25.19 6.77 -9.80
CA VAL A 343 -24.12 7.53 -9.17
C VAL A 343 -24.04 8.85 -9.94
N ALA A 344 -24.36 9.95 -9.27
CA ALA A 344 -24.19 11.29 -9.79
C ALA A 344 -22.82 11.36 -10.49
N GLU A 345 -22.82 11.83 -11.74
CA GLU A 345 -21.59 12.20 -12.42
C GLU A 345 -20.74 13.01 -11.42
N PRO A 346 -19.44 12.75 -11.31
CA PRO A 346 -18.61 13.59 -10.49
C PRO A 346 -18.88 15.03 -10.92
N ALA A 347 -19.25 15.88 -9.96
CA ALA A 347 -19.48 17.29 -10.23
C ALA A 347 -18.39 17.77 -11.18
N PRO A 348 -18.75 18.46 -12.29
CA PRO A 348 -17.75 18.96 -13.21
C PRO A 348 -16.70 19.69 -12.38
N ALA A 349 -15.44 19.37 -12.61
CA ALA A 349 -14.35 20.08 -11.95
C ALA A 349 -14.65 21.57 -12.14
N PRO A 350 -14.52 22.41 -11.09
CA PRO A 350 -14.78 23.84 -11.20
C PRO A 350 -14.08 24.29 -12.47
N GLU A 351 -14.83 24.92 -13.37
CA GLU A 351 -14.30 25.47 -14.61
C GLU A 351 -13.12 26.37 -14.25
N ALA A 352 -11.92 25.84 -14.41
CA ALA A 352 -10.71 26.63 -14.34
C ALA A 352 -10.81 27.60 -15.50
N GLY A 353 -10.85 28.91 -15.17
CA GLY A 353 -10.95 29.97 -16.14
C GLY A 353 -10.08 29.69 -17.36
N HIS A 354 -10.65 29.92 -18.52
CA HIS A 354 -9.97 29.84 -19.80
C HIS A 354 -8.66 30.60 -19.68
N ASP A 355 -7.54 29.85 -19.66
CA ASP A 355 -6.31 30.15 -20.39
C ASP A 355 -5.25 29.08 -20.06
N ASP A 356 -4.55 28.61 -21.08
CA ASP A 356 -3.34 27.79 -21.03
C ASP A 356 -3.40 26.33 -20.50
N ALA A 357 -4.55 25.72 -20.30
CA ALA A 357 -4.60 24.34 -19.78
C ALA A 357 -4.15 23.25 -20.77
N ARG A 358 -4.12 23.56 -22.06
CA ARG A 358 -3.85 22.53 -23.12
C ARG A 358 -2.36 22.30 -23.38
N ASP A 359 -1.50 23.24 -23.00
CA ASP A 359 -0.05 23.21 -23.33
C ASP A 359 0.84 22.88 -22.11
N GLN A 360 0.25 22.50 -20.99
CA GLN A 360 1.02 22.16 -19.78
C GLN A 360 1.45 20.71 -19.79
N PRO A 361 2.74 20.40 -19.47
CA PRO A 361 3.16 19.03 -19.24
C PRO A 361 2.29 18.36 -18.18
N ASP A 362 1.77 17.17 -18.45
CA ASP A 362 0.86 16.41 -17.58
C ASP A 362 1.28 16.36 -16.10
N HIS A 363 2.60 16.34 -15.81
CA HIS A 363 3.11 16.26 -14.45
C HIS A 363 2.94 17.58 -13.66
N LEU A 364 3.00 18.76 -14.29
CA LEU A 364 2.79 20.04 -13.63
C LEU A 364 1.30 20.25 -13.29
N ARG A 365 0.43 19.92 -14.26
CA ARG A 365 -1.02 19.96 -14.02
C ARG A 365 -1.39 19.03 -12.88
N LEU A 366 -0.93 17.79 -12.92
CA LEU A 366 -1.20 16.81 -11.88
C LEU A 366 -0.63 17.22 -10.52
N TYR A 367 0.55 17.83 -10.49
CA TYR A 367 1.11 18.36 -9.25
C TYR A 367 0.21 19.48 -8.66
N ARG A 368 -0.26 20.40 -9.50
CA ARG A 368 -1.19 21.45 -9.10
C ARG A 368 -2.52 20.89 -8.59
N GLU A 369 -3.10 19.90 -9.29
CA GLU A 369 -4.33 19.23 -8.85
C GLU A 369 -4.16 18.55 -7.47
N LEU A 370 -3.01 17.92 -7.23
CA LEU A 370 -2.74 17.19 -6.00
C LEU A 370 -2.36 18.07 -4.81
N THR A 371 -1.73 19.21 -5.06
CA THR A 371 -1.12 20.03 -4.01
C THR A 371 -1.71 21.43 -3.91
N GLY A 372 -2.48 21.87 -4.90
CA GLY A 372 -2.92 23.27 -5.04
C GLY A 372 -1.80 24.23 -5.41
N ILE A 373 -0.55 23.76 -5.59
CA ILE A 373 0.62 24.60 -5.85
C ILE A 373 0.93 24.57 -7.35
N ASP A 374 0.93 25.72 -8.00
CA ASP A 374 1.49 25.88 -9.34
C ASP A 374 3.02 26.06 -9.24
N LEU A 375 3.78 25.09 -9.73
CA LEU A 375 5.25 25.13 -9.68
C LEU A 375 5.84 26.21 -10.57
N ARG A 376 5.08 26.81 -11.49
CA ARG A 376 5.51 27.92 -12.33
C ARG A 376 5.37 29.28 -11.65
N LEU A 377 4.59 29.35 -10.57
CA LEU A 377 4.50 30.59 -9.78
C LEU A 377 5.73 30.76 -8.91
N CYS A 378 6.38 31.90 -9.05
CA CYS A 378 7.48 32.30 -8.18
C CYS A 378 6.93 32.60 -6.76
N PRO A 379 7.48 31.99 -5.70
CA PRO A 379 7.02 32.27 -4.34
C PRO A 379 7.42 33.66 -3.83
N ARG A 380 8.32 34.36 -4.55
CA ARG A 380 8.82 35.70 -4.17
C ARG A 380 8.06 36.82 -4.87
N CYS A 381 7.92 36.78 -6.19
CA CYS A 381 7.27 37.83 -6.96
C CYS A 381 5.89 37.49 -7.51
N HIS A 382 5.45 36.23 -7.31
CA HIS A 382 4.17 35.68 -7.78
C HIS A 382 3.98 35.67 -9.30
N ALA A 383 5.02 35.97 -10.09
CA ALA A 383 4.98 35.84 -11.53
C ALA A 383 5.02 34.36 -11.97
N ARG A 384 4.42 34.04 -13.12
CA ARG A 384 4.48 32.72 -13.75
C ARG A 384 5.74 32.55 -14.59
N ALA A 385 6.90 32.82 -14.00
CA ALA A 385 8.18 32.91 -14.67
C ALA A 385 9.22 31.88 -14.17
N MET A 386 8.78 30.83 -13.46
CA MET A 386 9.68 29.78 -12.99
C MET A 386 10.01 28.81 -14.13
N SER A 387 11.29 28.71 -14.50
CA SER A 387 11.82 27.79 -15.50
C SER A 387 12.87 26.84 -14.91
N PRO A 388 12.92 25.56 -15.35
CA PRO A 388 13.91 24.61 -14.87
C PRO A 388 15.23 24.78 -15.61
N ARG A 389 16.32 24.92 -14.87
CA ARG A 389 17.71 24.91 -15.39
C ARG A 389 18.47 23.70 -14.84
N PRO A 390 19.40 23.09 -15.59
CA PRO A 390 20.24 22.02 -15.07
C PRO A 390 21.00 22.49 -13.81
N LEU A 391 20.99 21.67 -12.75
CA LEU A 391 21.91 21.88 -11.64
C LEU A 391 23.34 21.70 -12.14
N PRO A 392 24.29 22.58 -11.78
CA PRO A 392 25.70 22.32 -12.06
C PRO A 392 26.08 20.98 -11.42
N ARG A 393 26.65 20.10 -12.22
CA ARG A 393 27.15 18.82 -11.70
C ARG A 393 28.19 19.13 -10.63
N ALA A 394 27.92 18.75 -9.38
CA ALA A 394 28.94 18.75 -8.35
C ALA A 394 30.11 17.91 -8.88
N LYS A 395 31.30 18.50 -8.98
CA LYS A 395 32.52 17.75 -9.34
C LYS A 395 32.64 16.64 -8.30
N GLN A 396 32.39 15.40 -8.73
CA GLN A 396 32.72 14.25 -7.87
C GLN A 396 34.19 14.36 -7.48
N PRO A 397 34.53 14.30 -6.19
CA PRO A 397 35.95 14.18 -5.84
C PRO A 397 36.45 12.91 -6.53
N ARG A 398 37.52 13.06 -7.34
CA ARG A 398 38.23 11.91 -7.90
C ARG A 398 38.63 11.01 -6.74
N ALA A 399 38.31 9.71 -6.86
CA ALA A 399 38.89 8.74 -5.96
C ALA A 399 40.41 8.93 -5.94
N PRO A 400 41.05 8.92 -4.78
CA PRO A 400 42.51 8.93 -4.70
C PRO A 400 43.07 7.72 -5.46
N PRO A 401 44.26 7.86 -6.07
CA PRO A 401 44.88 6.81 -6.88
C PRO A 401 45.16 5.54 -6.08
#